data_04fd3985fc12f562637854c4f6e9860f
#
_entry.id   04fd3985fc12f562637854c4f6e9860f
#
_cell.length_a   1.000
_cell.length_b   1.000
_cell.length_c   1.000
_cell.angle_alpha   90.00
_cell.angle_beta   90.00
_cell.angle_gamma   90.00
#
_symmetry.space_group_name_H-M   'P 1'
#
loop_
_entity.id
_entity.type
_entity.pdbx_description
1 polymer ?
#
loop_
_entity_poly.entity_id
_entity_poly.type
_entity_poly.pdbx_seq_one_letter_code
_entity_poly.pdbx_strand_id
1 'polypeptide(L)'
;MFKILHLDTCPVTPMERGRGEQIKLINPGLGTEKLDVHFNRLVAGGPRGKRHRHTNADNVYIVKRGEGTLTVDGETHIIRENDVVYIPAGMTHSLSNLSDKPFEIFEIYAPAGRHFDVVVDE
;
A
#
# COMPACT_ATOMS: atom_id res chain seq x y z
N MET A 1 5.09 10.76 -22.41
CA MET A 1 6.01 9.67 -22.82
C MET A 1 5.66 8.41 -22.02
N PHE A 2 5.48 7.31 -22.69
CA PHE A 2 5.20 6.08 -21.96
C PHE A 2 6.48 5.47 -21.38
N LYS A 3 6.31 4.65 -20.33
CA LYS A 3 7.42 3.96 -19.66
C LYS A 3 7.05 2.50 -19.44
N ILE A 4 8.07 1.64 -19.53
CA ILE A 4 7.96 0.25 -19.10
C ILE A 4 8.91 0.10 -17.91
N LEU A 5 8.37 -0.26 -16.77
CA LEU A 5 9.15 -0.40 -15.53
C LEU A 5 9.19 -1.87 -15.16
N HIS A 6 10.31 -2.29 -14.59
CA HIS A 6 10.45 -3.65 -14.09
C HIS A 6 10.58 -3.61 -12.57
N LEU A 7 9.79 -4.41 -11.90
CA LEU A 7 9.74 -4.42 -10.45
C LEU A 7 11.12 -4.58 -9.80
N ASP A 8 11.94 -5.44 -10.38
CA ASP A 8 13.25 -5.78 -9.80
C ASP A 8 14.32 -4.71 -10.01
N THR A 9 14.06 -3.70 -10.83
CA THR A 9 15.03 -2.64 -11.12
C THR A 9 14.62 -1.27 -10.63
N CYS A 10 13.48 -1.17 -9.98
CA CYS A 10 13.00 0.09 -9.42
C CYS A 10 13.55 0.30 -8.01
N PRO A 11 13.65 1.57 -7.55
CA PRO A 11 14.20 1.87 -6.22
C PRO A 11 13.42 1.23 -5.08
N VAL A 12 14.15 0.66 -4.13
CA VAL A 12 13.58 0.01 -2.94
C VAL A 12 13.83 0.90 -1.72
N THR A 13 12.77 1.13 -0.94
CA THR A 13 12.86 1.89 0.31
C THR A 13 12.39 1.00 1.45
N PRO A 14 13.15 0.89 2.54
CA PRO A 14 12.67 0.14 3.69
C PRO A 14 11.48 0.85 4.34
N MET A 15 10.52 0.07 4.79
CA MET A 15 9.39 0.58 5.56
C MET A 15 9.80 0.76 7.01
N GLU A 16 9.15 1.70 7.70
CA GLU A 16 9.45 1.96 9.11
C GLU A 16 9.15 0.75 9.99
N ARG A 17 9.83 0.67 11.10
CA ARG A 17 9.67 -0.37 12.12
C ARG A 17 9.92 -1.80 11.63
N GLY A 18 10.68 -1.94 10.53
CA GLY A 18 10.99 -3.26 9.99
C GLY A 18 9.80 -3.99 9.37
N ARG A 19 8.77 -3.26 8.96
CA ARG A 19 7.55 -3.86 8.39
C ARG A 19 7.80 -4.55 7.05
N GLY A 20 8.81 -4.11 6.30
CA GLY A 20 9.09 -4.66 4.98
C GLY A 20 9.75 -3.62 4.09
N GLU A 21 9.43 -3.68 2.81
CA GLU A 21 10.00 -2.74 1.84
C GLU A 21 8.97 -2.27 0.83
N GLN A 22 9.21 -1.09 0.28
CA GLN A 22 8.38 -0.46 -0.71
C GLN A 22 9.20 -0.22 -1.98
N ILE A 23 8.64 -0.55 -3.12
CA ILE A 23 9.26 -0.33 -4.41
C ILE A 23 8.43 0.71 -5.16
N LYS A 24 9.00 1.88 -5.43
CA LYS A 24 8.29 2.96 -6.11
C LYS A 24 8.32 2.74 -7.61
N LEU A 25 7.16 2.77 -8.22
CA LEU A 25 6.99 2.48 -9.64
C LEU A 25 6.59 3.73 -10.41
N ILE A 26 5.40 4.26 -10.17
CA ILE A 26 4.89 5.44 -10.86
C ILE A 26 4.55 6.49 -9.81
N ASN A 27 5.05 7.71 -9.97
CA ASN A 27 4.86 8.78 -9.01
C ASN A 27 5.15 10.14 -9.67
N PRO A 28 4.96 11.25 -8.96
CA PRO A 28 5.22 12.57 -9.53
C PRO A 28 6.64 12.77 -10.08
N GLY A 29 7.63 12.08 -9.50
CA GLY A 29 9.00 12.13 -10.01
C GLY A 29 9.14 11.58 -11.42
N LEU A 30 8.19 10.76 -11.86
CA LEU A 30 8.15 10.22 -13.22
C LEU A 30 7.38 11.14 -14.18
N GLY A 31 6.75 12.20 -13.66
CA GLY A 31 6.08 13.20 -14.47
C GLY A 31 4.56 13.13 -14.47
N THR A 32 3.95 12.37 -13.58
CA THR A 32 2.48 12.32 -13.47
C THR A 32 2.00 12.70 -12.08
N GLU A 33 0.91 13.48 -12.03
CA GLU A 33 0.23 13.80 -10.77
C GLU A 33 -1.12 13.09 -10.66
N LYS A 34 -1.45 12.24 -11.61
CA LYS A 34 -2.76 11.60 -11.67
C LYS A 34 -2.84 10.32 -10.86
N LEU A 35 -1.71 9.65 -10.70
CA LEU A 35 -1.68 8.43 -9.91
C LEU A 35 -0.29 8.16 -9.36
N ASP A 36 -0.26 7.37 -8.29
CA ASP A 36 0.97 6.86 -7.68
C ASP A 36 0.81 5.34 -7.60
N VAL A 37 1.80 4.61 -8.08
CA VAL A 37 1.79 3.14 -8.01
C VAL A 37 3.08 2.69 -7.36
N HIS A 38 2.97 1.89 -6.32
CA HIS A 38 4.13 1.26 -5.71
C HIS A 38 3.79 -0.17 -5.30
N PHE A 39 4.82 -0.92 -4.98
CA PHE A 39 4.73 -2.31 -4.57
C PHE A 39 5.19 -2.41 -3.13
N ASN A 40 4.40 -3.04 -2.28
CA ASN A 40 4.76 -3.26 -0.87
C ASN A 40 4.94 -4.75 -0.63
N ARG A 41 6.06 -5.07 0.04
CA ARG A 41 6.32 -6.43 0.51
C ARG A 41 6.41 -6.37 2.02
N LEU A 42 5.41 -6.91 2.71
CA LEU A 42 5.38 -6.94 4.17
C LEU A 42 5.96 -8.25 4.67
N VAL A 43 6.86 -8.15 5.66
CA VAL A 43 7.49 -9.33 6.26
C VAL A 43 6.47 -10.14 7.05
N ALA A 44 6.70 -11.45 7.11
CA ALA A 44 5.87 -12.37 7.88
C ALA A 44 5.85 -11.96 9.36
N GLY A 45 4.65 -11.88 9.94
CA GLY A 45 4.49 -11.56 11.35
C GLY A 45 5.05 -10.22 11.78
N GLY A 46 5.14 -9.27 10.86
CA GLY A 46 5.71 -7.96 11.16
C GLY A 46 4.84 -7.09 12.05
N PRO A 47 5.32 -5.90 12.41
CA PRO A 47 4.54 -4.95 13.21
C PRO A 47 3.25 -4.59 12.50
N ARG A 48 2.21 -4.31 13.29
CA ARG A 48 0.92 -3.86 12.76
C ARG A 48 1.05 -2.51 12.08
N GLY A 49 0.32 -2.32 11.00
CA GLY A 49 0.20 -1.04 10.34
C GLY A 49 -0.57 -0.06 11.22
N LYS A 50 -0.22 1.21 11.13
CA LYS A 50 -0.95 2.26 11.85
C LYS A 50 -2.29 2.52 11.19
N ARG A 51 -3.30 2.87 11.99
CA ARG A 51 -4.57 3.33 11.45
C ARG A 51 -4.38 4.73 10.88
N HIS A 52 -4.81 4.89 9.62
CA HIS A 52 -4.63 6.14 8.91
C HIS A 52 -5.69 6.30 7.82
N ARG A 53 -5.74 7.47 7.24
CA ARG A 53 -6.57 7.74 6.07
C ARG A 53 -5.82 8.63 5.10
N HIS A 54 -6.22 8.57 3.84
CA HIS A 54 -5.71 9.46 2.80
C HIS A 54 -6.79 10.50 2.53
N THR A 55 -6.49 11.76 2.77
CA THR A 55 -7.51 12.81 2.77
C THR A 55 -8.13 13.04 1.40
N ASN A 56 -7.31 13.02 0.35
CA ASN A 56 -7.74 13.42 -0.98
C ASN A 56 -7.50 12.37 -2.06
N ALA A 57 -7.15 11.16 -1.70
CA ALA A 57 -6.84 10.13 -2.68
C ALA A 57 -7.63 8.86 -2.42
N ASP A 58 -8.14 8.28 -3.49
CA ASP A 58 -8.64 6.92 -3.47
C ASP A 58 -7.45 5.97 -3.46
N ASN A 59 -7.63 4.83 -2.82
CA ASN A 59 -6.57 3.84 -2.64
C ASN A 59 -7.05 2.49 -3.17
N VAL A 60 -6.21 1.84 -3.94
CA VAL A 60 -6.49 0.50 -4.46
C VAL A 60 -5.34 -0.42 -4.08
N TYR A 61 -5.66 -1.60 -3.56
CA TYR A 61 -4.71 -2.69 -3.37
C TYR A 61 -5.00 -3.78 -4.39
N ILE A 62 -3.95 -4.31 -4.99
CA ILE A 62 -4.04 -5.51 -5.82
C ILE A 62 -3.10 -6.52 -5.17
N VAL A 63 -3.66 -7.58 -4.60
CA VAL A 63 -2.86 -8.57 -3.89
C VAL A 63 -2.19 -9.50 -4.89
N LYS A 64 -0.86 -9.51 -4.85
CA LYS A 64 -0.04 -10.34 -5.72
C LYS A 64 0.27 -11.70 -5.09
N ARG A 65 0.54 -11.73 -3.78
CA ARG A 65 0.95 -12.96 -3.10
C ARG A 65 0.72 -12.86 -1.60
N GLY A 66 0.37 -13.99 -1.01
CA GLY A 66 0.24 -14.10 0.44
C GLY A 66 -1.10 -13.65 0.95
N GLU A 67 -1.14 -13.37 2.24
CA GLU A 67 -2.35 -13.08 2.98
C GLU A 67 -2.11 -11.91 3.91
N GLY A 68 -2.98 -10.92 3.86
CA GLY A 68 -2.89 -9.73 4.70
C GLY A 68 -4.15 -9.53 5.52
N THR A 69 -4.01 -8.79 6.61
CA THR A 69 -5.12 -8.40 7.48
C THR A 69 -5.40 -6.92 7.26
N LEU A 70 -6.58 -6.62 6.74
CA LEU A 70 -7.03 -5.27 6.46
C LEU A 70 -8.16 -4.91 7.41
N THR A 71 -8.02 -3.79 8.12
CA THR A 71 -9.07 -3.25 8.96
C THR A 71 -9.55 -1.94 8.35
N VAL A 72 -10.85 -1.84 8.07
CA VAL A 72 -11.48 -0.66 7.49
C VAL A 72 -12.68 -0.32 8.35
N ASP A 73 -12.73 0.91 8.88
CA ASP A 73 -13.81 1.39 9.74
C ASP A 73 -14.15 0.40 10.86
N GLY A 74 -13.13 -0.21 11.45
CA GLY A 74 -13.30 -1.16 12.56
C GLY A 74 -13.63 -2.59 12.15
N GLU A 75 -13.88 -2.85 10.89
CA GLU A 75 -14.12 -4.21 10.38
C GLU A 75 -12.82 -4.82 9.87
N THR A 76 -12.54 -6.04 10.27
CA THR A 76 -11.32 -6.76 9.89
C THR A 76 -11.62 -7.78 8.81
N HIS A 77 -10.81 -7.76 7.76
CA HIS A 77 -10.92 -8.65 6.61
C HIS A 77 -9.57 -9.29 6.31
N ILE A 78 -9.60 -10.53 5.87
CA ILE A 78 -8.41 -11.19 5.32
C ILE A 78 -8.46 -11.03 3.81
N ILE A 79 -7.38 -10.49 3.24
CA ILE A 79 -7.25 -10.36 1.79
C ILE A 79 -6.15 -11.28 1.28
N ARG A 80 -6.37 -11.87 0.12
CA ARG A 80 -5.52 -12.91 -0.44
C ARG A 80 -5.18 -12.64 -1.89
N GLU A 81 -4.32 -13.48 -2.43
CA GLU A 81 -3.91 -13.40 -3.82
C GLU A 81 -5.10 -13.21 -4.76
N ASN A 82 -4.95 -12.28 -5.68
CA ASN A 82 -5.96 -11.86 -6.66
C ASN A 82 -7.12 -11.04 -6.10
N ASP A 83 -7.15 -10.74 -4.82
CA ASP A 83 -8.12 -9.76 -4.31
C ASP A 83 -7.75 -8.37 -4.78
N VAL A 84 -8.77 -7.59 -5.10
CA VAL A 84 -8.65 -6.17 -5.42
C VAL A 84 -9.50 -5.40 -4.42
N VAL A 85 -8.88 -4.45 -3.73
CA VAL A 85 -9.52 -3.68 -2.66
C VAL A 85 -9.60 -2.22 -3.10
N TYR A 86 -10.77 -1.62 -2.93
CA TYR A 86 -10.97 -0.20 -3.17
C TYR A 86 -11.29 0.49 -1.84
N ILE A 87 -10.50 1.49 -1.47
CA ILE A 87 -10.70 2.27 -0.26
C ILE A 87 -10.87 3.73 -0.70
N PRO A 88 -12.10 4.29 -0.59
CA PRO A 88 -12.32 5.69 -0.95
C PRO A 88 -11.54 6.65 -0.07
N ALA A 89 -11.29 7.85 -0.61
CA ALA A 89 -10.65 8.92 0.13
C ALA A 89 -11.35 9.18 1.45
N GLY A 90 -10.58 9.40 2.50
CA GLY A 90 -11.08 9.73 3.83
C GLY A 90 -11.43 8.54 4.71
N MET A 91 -11.43 7.33 4.19
CA MET A 91 -11.77 6.14 4.96
C MET A 91 -10.57 5.63 5.76
N THR A 92 -10.76 5.50 7.07
CA THR A 92 -9.69 5.03 7.97
C THR A 92 -9.45 3.53 7.80
N HIS A 93 -8.19 3.17 7.67
CA HIS A 93 -7.81 1.77 7.47
C HIS A 93 -6.41 1.47 8.00
N SER A 94 -6.11 0.20 8.13
CA SER A 94 -4.76 -0.29 8.44
C SER A 94 -4.54 -1.64 7.78
N LEU A 95 -3.30 -1.90 7.40
CA LEU A 95 -2.90 -3.14 6.75
C LEU A 95 -1.73 -3.76 7.50
N SER A 96 -1.82 -5.05 7.76
CA SER A 96 -0.79 -5.78 8.48
C SER A 96 -0.59 -7.15 7.87
N ASN A 97 0.61 -7.71 8.04
CA ASN A 97 0.86 -9.10 7.70
C ASN A 97 1.04 -9.90 8.99
N LEU A 98 -0.03 -10.54 9.44
CA LEU A 98 -0.01 -11.37 10.64
C LEU A 98 0.24 -12.85 10.31
N SER A 99 0.44 -13.15 9.03
CA SER A 99 0.69 -14.52 8.57
C SER A 99 2.16 -14.90 8.74
N ASP A 100 2.48 -16.14 8.42
CA ASP A 100 3.84 -16.67 8.51
C ASP A 100 4.61 -16.63 7.19
N LYS A 101 4.08 -15.91 6.19
CA LYS A 101 4.70 -15.77 4.87
C LYS A 101 4.70 -14.31 4.43
N PRO A 102 5.58 -13.92 3.50
CA PRO A 102 5.55 -12.57 2.95
C PRO A 102 4.21 -12.26 2.30
N PHE A 103 3.78 -11.01 2.42
CA PHE A 103 2.56 -10.50 1.81
C PHE A 103 2.91 -9.40 0.84
N GLU A 104 2.48 -9.53 -0.42
CA GLU A 104 2.86 -8.62 -1.50
C GLU A 104 1.63 -8.04 -2.18
N ILE A 105 1.62 -6.71 -2.31
CA ILE A 105 0.55 -5.98 -2.98
C ILE A 105 1.12 -4.90 -3.89
N PHE A 106 0.39 -4.61 -4.97
CA PHE A 106 0.49 -3.31 -5.63
C PHE A 106 -0.48 -2.36 -4.96
N GLU A 107 -0.02 -1.15 -4.70
CA GLU A 107 -0.84 -0.11 -4.11
C GLU A 107 -0.90 1.08 -5.04
N ILE A 108 -2.11 1.62 -5.24
CA ILE A 108 -2.35 2.73 -6.15
C ILE A 108 -3.06 3.84 -5.39
N TYR A 109 -2.55 5.06 -5.50
CA TYR A 109 -3.23 6.27 -5.05
C TYR A 109 -3.62 7.11 -6.26
N ALA A 110 -4.82 7.64 -6.26
CA ALA A 110 -5.29 8.56 -7.30
C ALA A 110 -6.13 9.67 -6.67
N PRO A 111 -5.73 10.95 -6.85
CA PRO A 111 -4.54 11.42 -7.55
C PRO A 111 -3.26 11.14 -6.77
N ALA A 112 -2.12 11.26 -7.44
CA ALA A 112 -0.82 11.23 -6.82
C ALA A 112 -0.52 12.56 -6.12
N GLY A 113 0.65 12.62 -5.47
CA GLY A 113 1.18 13.87 -4.94
C GLY A 113 0.95 14.03 -3.45
N ARG A 114 0.47 15.20 -3.03
CA ARG A 114 0.53 15.60 -1.63
C ARG A 114 -0.70 15.21 -0.82
N HIS A 115 -1.17 14.02 -0.99
CA HIS A 115 -2.19 13.50 -0.10
C HIS A 115 -1.46 12.82 1.05
N PHE A 116 -1.36 13.48 2.16
CA PHE A 116 -0.65 12.93 3.30
C PHE A 116 -1.54 11.98 4.06
N ASP A 117 -0.94 10.94 4.57
CA ASP A 117 -1.60 10.06 5.51
C ASP A 117 -1.90 10.83 6.78
N VAL A 118 -3.13 10.73 7.23
CA VAL A 118 -3.51 11.22 8.54
C VAL A 118 -3.54 10.02 9.48
N VAL A 119 -2.60 9.98 10.41
CA VAL A 119 -2.57 8.91 11.41
C VAL A 119 -3.67 9.19 12.42
N VAL A 120 -4.55 8.22 12.61
CA VAL A 120 -5.73 8.36 13.48
C VAL A 120 -5.40 7.96 14.91
N ASP A 121 -4.61 6.88 15.07
CA ASP A 121 -4.08 6.51 16.37
C ASP A 121 -2.79 5.71 16.21
N GLU A 122 -2.13 5.52 17.32
CA GLU A 122 -0.85 4.82 17.38
C GLU A 122 -1.06 3.31 17.58
#